data_766e606dd26588100c754a31d4353664
#
_entry.id   766e606dd26588100c754a31d4353664
#
_cell.length_a   1.000
_cell.length_b   1.000
_cell.length_c   1.000
_cell.angle_alpha   90.00
_cell.angle_beta   90.00
_cell.angle_gamma   90.00
#
_symmetry.space_group_name_H-M   'P 1'
#
loop_
_entity.id
_entity.type
_entity.pdbx_description
1 polymer ?
#
loop_
_entity_poly.entity_id
_entity_poly.type
_entity_poly.pdbx_seq_one_letter_code
_entity_poly.pdbx_strand_id
1 'polypeptide(L)'
;MSADLEELYQSIILDHNRRPQNFRVIENATAHAEGLNPMCGDQLQVWVQMDGDTVADVSFQGSGCAISKASASLMTQAVKGKTRAEAEGIFDRFLALVTGKGDGAELGTGLKAFSGVSKFPLRVKCASLAWHAMKSAIAGKSEPVSTEGSA
;
A
#
# COMPACT_ATOMS: atom_id res chain seq x y z
N MET A 1 12.07 21.70 -7.26
CA MET A 1 12.23 20.76 -6.18
C MET A 1 13.68 20.47 -5.95
N SER A 2 14.07 20.50 -4.74
CA SER A 2 15.47 20.29 -4.42
C SER A 2 15.82 18.81 -4.43
N ALA A 3 17.09 18.54 -4.70
CA ALA A 3 17.62 17.18 -4.55
C ALA A 3 17.43 16.67 -3.12
N ASP A 4 17.39 17.55 -2.15
CA ASP A 4 17.20 17.18 -0.75
C ASP A 4 15.86 16.49 -0.51
N LEU A 5 14.82 16.94 -1.16
CA LEU A 5 13.50 16.30 -1.02
C LEU A 5 13.48 14.94 -1.71
N GLU A 6 14.11 14.82 -2.86
CA GLU A 6 14.23 13.54 -3.53
C GLU A 6 15.01 12.53 -2.69
N GLU A 7 16.10 12.97 -2.06
CA GLU A 7 16.88 12.12 -1.18
C GLU A 7 16.07 11.67 0.02
N LEU A 8 15.29 12.58 0.60
CA LEU A 8 14.42 12.23 1.72
C LEU A 8 13.41 11.16 1.31
N TYR A 9 12.78 11.33 0.16
CA TYR A 9 11.80 10.37 -0.32
C TYR A 9 12.43 9.01 -0.60
N GLN A 10 13.61 8.97 -1.22
CA GLN A 10 14.33 7.74 -1.45
C GLN A 10 14.68 7.06 -0.12
N SER A 11 15.12 7.82 0.85
CA SER A 11 15.47 7.32 2.17
C SER A 11 14.27 6.66 2.85
N ILE A 12 13.11 7.30 2.78
CA ILE A 12 11.88 6.76 3.35
C ILE A 12 11.54 5.41 2.72
N ILE A 13 11.58 5.34 1.39
CA ILE A 13 11.27 4.12 0.67
C ILE A 13 12.26 3.01 1.03
N LEU A 14 13.54 3.30 1.05
CA LEU A 14 14.56 2.31 1.38
C LEU A 14 14.43 1.81 2.82
N ASP A 15 14.14 2.70 3.76
CA ASP A 15 13.98 2.31 5.16
C ASP A 15 12.79 1.38 5.33
N HIS A 16 11.67 1.70 4.70
CA HIS A 16 10.48 0.84 4.78
C HIS A 16 10.66 -0.47 4.05
N ASN A 17 11.52 -0.51 3.03
CA ASN A 17 11.85 -1.76 2.37
C ASN A 17 12.73 -2.65 3.25
N ARG A 18 13.71 -2.06 3.94
CA ARG A 18 14.63 -2.80 4.81
C ARG A 18 13.98 -3.24 6.11
N ARG A 19 13.14 -2.39 6.68
CA ARG A 19 12.50 -2.61 7.98
C ARG A 19 11.02 -2.33 7.88
N PRO A 20 10.29 -3.17 7.14
CA PRO A 20 8.86 -2.91 6.94
C PRO A 20 8.10 -2.96 8.26
N GLN A 21 7.16 -2.06 8.42
CA GLN A 21 6.29 -2.02 9.57
C GLN A 21 5.19 -3.05 9.40
N ASN A 22 4.79 -3.68 10.48
CA ASN A 22 3.69 -4.64 10.48
C ASN A 22 3.89 -5.80 9.49
N PHE A 23 5.13 -6.22 9.34
CA PHE A 23 5.49 -7.33 8.45
C PHE A 23 5.31 -8.64 9.23
N ARG A 24 4.07 -9.12 9.28
CA ARG A 24 3.69 -10.29 10.08
C ARG A 24 2.35 -10.83 9.62
N VAL A 25 2.00 -12.01 10.07
CA VAL A 25 0.68 -12.61 9.88
C VAL A 25 -0.19 -12.20 11.07
N ILE A 26 -1.48 -11.93 10.82
CA ILE A 26 -2.45 -11.78 11.89
C ILE A 26 -3.23 -13.09 11.93
N GLU A 27 -3.02 -13.90 12.96
CA GLU A 27 -3.77 -15.11 13.13
C GLU A 27 -5.22 -14.78 13.46
N ASN A 28 -6.14 -15.50 12.87
CA ASN A 28 -7.57 -15.28 13.04
C ASN A 28 -8.01 -13.89 12.56
N ALA A 29 -7.34 -13.36 11.54
CA ALA A 29 -7.74 -12.08 10.95
C ALA A 29 -9.16 -12.15 10.41
N THR A 30 -9.85 -11.02 10.47
CA THR A 30 -11.20 -10.90 9.93
C THR A 30 -11.20 -11.14 8.42
N ALA A 31 -10.16 -10.66 7.74
CA ALA A 31 -10.05 -10.78 6.29
C ALA A 31 -8.61 -10.86 5.85
N HIS A 32 -8.41 -11.41 4.67
CA HIS A 32 -7.09 -11.62 4.09
C HIS A 32 -7.23 -11.54 2.57
N ALA A 33 -6.28 -10.90 1.93
CA ALA A 33 -6.24 -10.82 0.48
C ALA A 33 -4.82 -10.95 -0.02
N GLU A 34 -4.68 -11.53 -1.20
CA GLU A 34 -3.41 -11.67 -1.88
C GLU A 34 -3.34 -10.69 -3.03
N GLY A 35 -2.18 -10.07 -3.22
CA GLY A 35 -1.92 -9.19 -4.36
C GLY A 35 -0.79 -9.73 -5.20
N LEU A 36 -0.97 -9.69 -6.52
CA LEU A 36 0.00 -10.21 -7.48
C LEU A 36 0.33 -9.16 -8.53
N ASN A 37 1.62 -8.97 -8.77
CA ASN A 37 2.10 -8.14 -9.88
C ASN A 37 3.10 -8.97 -10.67
N PRO A 38 2.62 -9.74 -11.66
CA PRO A 38 3.49 -10.65 -12.41
C PRO A 38 4.61 -9.94 -13.18
N MET A 39 4.38 -8.71 -13.60
CA MET A 39 5.37 -7.96 -14.37
C MET A 39 6.65 -7.69 -13.58
N CYS A 40 6.52 -7.49 -12.27
CA CYS A 40 7.67 -7.21 -11.39
C CYS A 40 7.96 -8.34 -10.43
N GLY A 41 7.16 -9.40 -10.46
CA GLY A 41 7.34 -10.52 -9.53
C GLY A 41 6.89 -10.22 -8.11
N ASP A 42 6.06 -9.20 -7.91
CA ASP A 42 5.57 -8.87 -6.59
C ASP A 42 4.46 -9.83 -6.17
N GLN A 43 4.54 -10.33 -4.95
CA GLN A 43 3.52 -11.20 -4.39
C GLN A 43 3.36 -10.85 -2.93
N LEU A 44 2.22 -10.27 -2.58
CA LEU A 44 1.97 -9.77 -1.24
C LEU A 44 0.70 -10.39 -0.67
N GLN A 45 0.69 -10.56 0.64
CA GLN A 45 -0.50 -10.95 1.36
C GLN A 45 -0.79 -9.87 2.40
N VAL A 46 -2.05 -9.51 2.54
CA VAL A 46 -2.50 -8.47 3.47
C VAL A 46 -3.57 -9.07 4.38
N TRP A 47 -3.38 -8.92 5.68
CA TRP A 47 -4.35 -9.33 6.69
C TRP A 47 -4.95 -8.10 7.34
N VAL A 48 -6.25 -8.15 7.58
CA VAL A 48 -6.96 -7.06 8.23
C VAL A 48 -7.81 -7.62 9.37
N GLN A 49 -7.70 -6.98 10.52
CA GLN A 49 -8.56 -7.29 11.66
C GLN A 49 -9.51 -6.11 11.84
N MET A 50 -10.80 -6.37 11.61
CA MET A 50 -11.82 -5.34 11.79
C MET A 50 -12.43 -5.43 13.19
N ASP A 51 -12.72 -4.26 13.77
CA ASP A 51 -13.50 -4.15 14.98
C ASP A 51 -14.68 -3.24 14.63
N GLY A 52 -15.81 -3.88 14.29
CA GLY A 52 -16.93 -3.13 13.73
C GLY A 52 -16.51 -2.49 12.41
N ASP A 53 -16.59 -1.19 12.35
CA ASP A 53 -16.24 -0.42 11.15
C ASP A 53 -14.82 0.13 11.18
N THR A 54 -14.02 -0.24 12.18
CA THR A 54 -12.66 0.25 12.37
C THR A 54 -11.65 -0.83 12.00
N VAL A 55 -10.58 -0.42 11.31
CA VAL A 55 -9.44 -1.30 11.03
C VAL A 55 -8.59 -1.36 12.31
N ALA A 56 -8.84 -2.38 13.13
CA ALA A 56 -8.14 -2.51 14.41
C ALA A 56 -6.68 -2.88 14.21
N ASP A 57 -6.38 -3.67 13.21
CA ASP A 57 -5.01 -4.06 12.89
C ASP A 57 -4.90 -4.39 11.42
N VAL A 58 -3.72 -4.22 10.86
CA VAL A 58 -3.42 -4.55 9.48
C VAL A 58 -1.96 -4.94 9.38
N SER A 59 -1.66 -5.96 8.59
CA SER A 59 -0.30 -6.45 8.41
C SER A 59 -0.14 -6.97 7.00
N PHE A 60 1.12 -7.25 6.64
CA PHE A 60 1.39 -7.86 5.34
C PHE A 60 2.63 -8.73 5.41
N GLN A 61 2.76 -9.60 4.45
CA GLN A 61 4.00 -10.33 4.16
C GLN A 61 4.08 -10.54 2.65
N GLY A 62 5.25 -10.93 2.21
CA GLY A 62 5.45 -11.25 0.82
C GLY A 62 6.81 -10.81 0.31
N SER A 63 6.99 -10.92 -0.99
CA SER A 63 8.22 -10.55 -1.67
C SER A 63 7.90 -9.63 -2.84
N GLY A 64 8.86 -8.80 -3.19
CA GLY A 64 8.67 -7.88 -4.28
C GLY A 64 9.75 -6.82 -4.29
N CYS A 65 9.60 -5.85 -5.17
CA CYS A 65 10.57 -4.76 -5.29
C CYS A 65 10.47 -3.82 -4.08
N ALA A 66 11.47 -2.94 -3.98
CA ALA A 66 11.52 -1.97 -2.89
C ALA A 66 10.27 -1.07 -2.83
N ILE A 67 9.75 -0.68 -3.98
CA ILE A 67 8.55 0.16 -4.06
C ILE A 67 7.34 -0.58 -3.50
N SER A 68 7.16 -1.84 -3.87
CA SER A 68 6.04 -2.65 -3.42
C SER A 68 6.05 -2.84 -1.90
N LYS A 69 7.19 -3.22 -1.34
CA LYS A 69 7.32 -3.47 0.10
C LYS A 69 7.20 -2.18 0.90
N ALA A 70 7.83 -1.11 0.44
CA ALA A 70 7.77 0.16 1.15
C ALA A 70 6.34 0.71 1.15
N SER A 71 5.64 0.60 0.03
CA SER A 71 4.26 1.04 -0.05
C SER A 71 3.35 0.24 0.89
N ALA A 72 3.54 -1.08 0.93
CA ALA A 72 2.76 -1.94 1.83
C ALA A 72 3.00 -1.57 3.30
N SER A 73 4.25 -1.34 3.66
CA SER A 73 4.63 -0.93 5.01
C SER A 73 3.93 0.36 5.41
N LEU A 74 4.02 1.37 4.56
CA LEU A 74 3.39 2.68 4.82
C LEU A 74 1.87 2.57 4.83
N MET A 75 1.30 1.73 3.97
CA MET A 75 -0.14 1.49 3.96
C MET A 75 -0.61 0.98 5.32
N THR A 76 0.10 0.02 5.91
CA THR A 76 -0.31 -0.51 7.21
C THR A 76 -0.31 0.56 8.29
N GLN A 77 0.67 1.46 8.26
CA GLN A 77 0.71 2.58 9.22
C GLN A 77 -0.41 3.57 8.97
N ALA A 78 -0.75 3.81 7.72
CA ALA A 78 -1.73 4.83 7.36
C ALA A 78 -3.17 4.39 7.70
N VAL A 79 -3.50 3.11 7.52
CA VAL A 79 -4.89 2.67 7.66
C VAL A 79 -5.21 2.04 9.02
N LYS A 80 -4.20 1.65 9.78
CA LYS A 80 -4.44 1.08 11.11
C LYS A 80 -5.10 2.11 12.02
N GLY A 81 -6.18 1.71 12.66
CA GLY A 81 -6.93 2.60 13.54
C GLY A 81 -7.94 3.49 12.84
N LYS A 82 -8.06 3.38 11.53
CA LYS A 82 -9.01 4.19 10.75
C LYS A 82 -10.30 3.43 10.53
N THR A 83 -11.37 4.19 10.29
CA THR A 83 -12.61 3.56 9.88
C THR A 83 -12.50 3.09 8.43
N ARG A 84 -13.44 2.23 8.04
CA ARG A 84 -13.52 1.74 6.66
C ARG A 84 -13.56 2.91 5.67
N ALA A 85 -14.40 3.91 5.94
CA ALA A 85 -14.52 5.08 5.06
C ALA A 85 -13.23 5.89 5.01
N GLU A 86 -12.57 6.07 6.16
CA GLU A 86 -11.30 6.79 6.20
C GLU A 86 -10.21 6.05 5.43
N ALA A 87 -10.14 4.73 5.58
CA ALA A 87 -9.16 3.92 4.86
C ALA A 87 -9.37 4.02 3.35
N GLU A 88 -10.63 3.97 2.90
CA GLU A 88 -10.93 4.12 1.49
C GLU A 88 -10.57 5.51 0.97
N GLY A 89 -10.78 6.54 1.77
CA GLY A 89 -10.38 7.90 1.41
C GLY A 89 -8.88 8.05 1.25
N ILE A 90 -8.11 7.44 2.15
CA ILE A 90 -6.65 7.43 2.07
C ILE A 90 -6.21 6.68 0.81
N PHE A 91 -6.83 5.54 0.52
CA PHE A 91 -6.57 4.77 -0.69
C PHE A 91 -6.77 5.64 -1.94
N ASP A 92 -7.90 6.34 -2.02
CA ASP A 92 -8.21 7.17 -3.19
C ASP A 92 -7.18 8.29 -3.37
N ARG A 93 -6.77 8.94 -2.27
CA ARG A 93 -5.78 10.00 -2.33
C ARG A 93 -4.41 9.47 -2.72
N PHE A 94 -4.02 8.31 -2.19
CA PHE A 94 -2.75 7.71 -2.57
C PHE A 94 -2.74 7.30 -4.04
N LEU A 95 -3.82 6.69 -4.51
CA LEU A 95 -3.93 6.30 -5.90
C LEU A 95 -3.85 7.52 -6.82
N ALA A 96 -4.51 8.61 -6.45
CA ALA A 96 -4.41 9.87 -7.20
C ALA A 96 -2.98 10.37 -7.25
N LEU A 97 -2.25 10.29 -6.12
CA LEU A 97 -0.86 10.73 -6.07
C LEU A 97 0.02 9.92 -7.03
N VAL A 98 -0.06 8.59 -6.97
CA VAL A 98 0.84 7.75 -7.77
C VAL A 98 0.46 7.70 -9.24
N THR A 99 -0.75 8.10 -9.59
CA THR A 99 -1.17 8.21 -10.99
C THR A 99 -1.01 9.64 -11.54
N GLY A 100 -0.51 10.55 -10.73
CA GLY A 100 -0.26 11.92 -11.16
C GLY A 100 -1.49 12.81 -11.20
N LYS A 101 -2.59 12.40 -10.56
CA LYS A 101 -3.85 13.14 -10.56
C LYS A 101 -4.07 13.97 -9.31
N GLY A 102 -3.18 13.85 -8.32
CA GLY A 102 -3.29 14.59 -7.08
C GLY A 102 -1.91 14.87 -6.50
N ASP A 103 -1.84 15.81 -5.56
CA ASP A 103 -0.58 16.21 -4.94
C ASP A 103 -0.32 15.57 -3.57
N GLY A 104 -1.25 14.76 -3.08
CA GLY A 104 -1.09 14.10 -1.79
C GLY A 104 -1.17 15.05 -0.60
N ALA A 105 -1.85 16.18 -0.74
CA ALA A 105 -1.86 17.24 0.27
C ALA A 105 -2.24 16.76 1.66
N GLU A 106 -3.14 15.80 1.77
CA GLU A 106 -3.60 15.27 3.05
C GLU A 106 -2.89 14.00 3.48
N LEU A 107 -1.92 13.54 2.68
CA LEU A 107 -1.11 12.37 3.02
C LEU A 107 0.12 12.82 3.77
N GLY A 108 0.59 12.00 4.70
CA GLY A 108 1.82 12.31 5.42
C GLY A 108 3.05 12.22 4.54
N THR A 109 4.17 12.70 5.07
CA THR A 109 5.44 12.73 4.35
C THR A 109 5.83 11.35 3.79
N GLY A 110 5.57 10.29 4.55
CA GLY A 110 5.90 8.93 4.09
C GLY A 110 5.22 8.58 2.79
N LEU A 111 3.91 8.80 2.71
CA LEU A 111 3.16 8.48 1.49
C LEU A 111 3.50 9.41 0.35
N LYS A 112 3.80 10.67 0.65
CA LYS A 112 4.24 11.62 -0.38
C LYS A 112 5.55 11.21 -1.04
N ALA A 113 6.32 10.33 -0.40
CA ALA A 113 7.55 9.82 -0.99
C ALA A 113 7.32 9.12 -2.33
N PHE A 114 6.08 8.70 -2.60
CA PHE A 114 5.73 8.03 -3.85
C PHE A 114 5.28 8.99 -4.95
N SER A 115 5.39 10.30 -4.74
CA SER A 115 4.90 11.28 -5.70
C SER A 115 5.57 11.18 -7.08
N GLY A 116 6.83 10.77 -7.14
CA GLY A 116 7.55 10.61 -8.40
C GLY A 116 7.22 9.35 -9.18
N VAL A 117 6.46 8.45 -8.58
CA VAL A 117 6.17 7.13 -9.18
C VAL A 117 5.30 7.27 -10.42
N SER A 118 4.50 8.33 -10.51
CA SER A 118 3.59 8.53 -11.64
C SER A 118 4.30 8.58 -12.99
N LYS A 119 5.59 8.90 -13.00
CA LYS A 119 6.39 8.94 -14.21
C LYS A 119 6.77 7.55 -14.73
N PHE A 120 6.53 6.52 -13.94
CA PHE A 120 6.95 5.16 -14.24
C PHE A 120 5.76 4.20 -14.10
N PRO A 121 5.02 3.94 -15.18
CA PRO A 121 3.79 3.14 -15.12
C PRO A 121 3.93 1.79 -14.42
N LEU A 122 5.07 1.11 -14.62
CA LEU A 122 5.29 -0.18 -13.94
C LEU A 122 5.39 -0.01 -12.43
N ARG A 123 5.99 1.09 -11.99
CA ARG A 123 6.12 1.35 -10.54
C ARG A 123 4.81 1.78 -9.91
N VAL A 124 3.91 2.38 -10.68
CA VAL A 124 2.56 2.68 -10.21
C VAL A 124 1.87 1.39 -9.78
N LYS A 125 2.02 0.34 -10.58
CA LYS A 125 1.46 -0.97 -10.25
C LYS A 125 2.07 -1.53 -8.96
N CYS A 126 3.38 -1.43 -8.82
CA CYS A 126 4.07 -1.88 -7.61
C CYS A 126 3.60 -1.10 -6.38
N ALA A 127 3.48 0.22 -6.51
CA ALA A 127 3.09 1.07 -5.39
C ALA A 127 1.64 0.84 -4.96
N SER A 128 0.75 0.49 -5.87
CA SER A 128 -0.67 0.38 -5.57
C SER A 128 -1.11 -1.05 -5.19
N LEU A 129 -0.27 -2.05 -5.38
CA LEU A 129 -0.66 -3.45 -5.21
C LEU A 129 -1.19 -3.75 -3.80
N ALA A 130 -0.45 -3.39 -2.76
CA ALA A 130 -0.87 -3.66 -1.39
C ALA A 130 -2.15 -2.91 -1.03
N TRP A 131 -2.34 -1.72 -1.59
CA TRP A 131 -3.52 -0.92 -1.36
C TRP A 131 -4.77 -1.57 -1.96
N HIS A 132 -4.66 -2.12 -3.16
CA HIS A 132 -5.76 -2.86 -3.76
C HIS A 132 -6.08 -4.12 -2.96
N ALA A 133 -5.07 -4.83 -2.48
CA ALA A 133 -5.28 -5.99 -1.63
C ALA A 133 -5.97 -5.62 -0.31
N MET A 134 -5.53 -4.52 0.31
CA MET A 134 -6.16 -4.02 1.53
C MET A 134 -7.63 -3.67 1.30
N LYS A 135 -7.93 -2.97 0.22
CA LYS A 135 -9.31 -2.61 -0.11
C LYS A 135 -10.17 -3.84 -0.33
N SER A 136 -9.63 -4.83 -1.01
CA SER A 136 -10.33 -6.11 -1.23
C SER A 136 -10.61 -6.81 0.09
N ALA A 137 -9.64 -6.86 0.98
CA ALA A 137 -9.80 -7.48 2.29
C ALA A 137 -10.88 -6.77 3.11
N ILE A 138 -10.85 -5.45 3.15
CA ILE A 138 -11.85 -4.66 3.88
C ILE A 138 -13.25 -4.90 3.31
N ALA A 139 -13.36 -5.09 2.01
CA ALA A 139 -14.65 -5.37 1.35
C ALA A 139 -15.11 -6.83 1.55
N GLY A 140 -14.29 -7.67 2.17
CA GLY A 140 -14.64 -9.06 2.41
C GLY A 140 -14.47 -9.96 1.20
N LYS A 141 -13.74 -9.53 0.19
CA LYS A 141 -13.47 -10.34 -1.00
C LYS A 141 -12.29 -11.25 -0.74
N SER A 142 -12.37 -12.50 -1.21
CA SER A 142 -11.33 -13.50 -1.01
C SER A 142 -10.51 -13.79 -2.26
N GLU A 143 -10.88 -13.21 -3.39
CA GLU A 143 -10.17 -13.44 -4.65
C GLU A 143 -8.86 -12.67 -4.68
N PRO A 144 -7.78 -13.26 -5.23
CA PRO A 144 -6.53 -12.52 -5.40
C PRO A 144 -6.72 -11.28 -6.27
N VAL A 145 -5.99 -10.22 -5.92
CA VAL A 145 -5.95 -8.99 -6.69
C VAL A 145 -4.71 -9.04 -7.59
N SER A 146 -4.87 -8.78 -8.86
CA SER A 146 -3.74 -8.75 -9.79
C SER A 146 -3.68 -7.41 -10.49
N THR A 147 -2.46 -6.93 -10.73
CA THR A 147 -2.23 -5.75 -11.55
C THR A 147 -2.45 -6.03 -13.03
N GLU A 148 -2.53 -7.31 -13.41
CA GLU A 148 -2.63 -7.72 -14.79
C GLU A 148 -3.88 -8.55 -15.02
N GLY A 149 -4.44 -8.41 -16.18
CA GLY A 149 -5.37 -9.36 -16.75
C GLY A 149 -6.76 -9.42 -16.20
N SER A 150 -7.08 -8.69 -15.23
CA SER A 150 -8.46 -8.76 -14.79
C SER A 150 -9.23 -7.63 -15.44
N ALA A 151 -9.94 -7.98 -16.34
CA ALA A 151 -10.88 -7.02 -16.89
C ALA A 151 -11.98 -6.74 -15.89
#